data_69be9fe8e3408e82c6d3ffc03a662e0d
#
_entry.id   69be9fe8e3408e82c6d3ffc03a662e0d
#
_cell.length_a   1.000
_cell.length_b   1.000
_cell.length_c   1.000
_cell.angle_alpha   90.00
_cell.angle_beta   90.00
_cell.angle_gamma   90.00
#
_symmetry.space_group_name_H-M   'P 1'
#
loop_
_entity.id
_entity.type
_entity.pdbx_description
1 polymer ?
#
loop_
_entity_poly.entity_id
_entity_poly.type
_entity_poly.pdbx_seq_one_letter_code
_entity_poly.pdbx_strand_id
1 'polypeptide(L)'
;RAALRALAVAGAAAARRKKIPVSERQPLLRPGAANEVWSMDFFFDRVASGRTLKLLVIVDDATHESVSIAVEHSMGGNQLTRVLDEICSKRGRPAIIRTDSGQEFTGKAMLTWAHRNAVTLRLIERGKPNQHAYVESFNGMLRDECLNEHGFTSLTHARTVIEDWRREYHEKKKKKSLGG
;
A
#
# COMPACT_ATOMS: atom_id res chain seq x y z
N ARG A 1 19.23 -69.21 -7.08
CA ARG A 1 19.21 -68.51 -8.38
C ARG A 1 18.12 -67.43 -8.28
N ALA A 2 18.44 -66.30 -7.71
CA ALA A 2 17.53 -65.18 -7.61
C ALA A 2 18.03 -64.04 -8.51
N ALA A 3 17.28 -63.71 -9.53
CA ALA A 3 17.54 -62.55 -10.36
C ALA A 3 17.03 -61.30 -9.59
N LEU A 4 17.95 -60.50 -9.12
CA LEU A 4 17.65 -59.16 -8.56
C LEU A 4 17.27 -58.23 -9.71
N ARG A 5 15.99 -57.91 -9.80
CA ARG A 5 15.52 -56.79 -10.62
C ARG A 5 15.80 -55.50 -9.87
N ALA A 6 16.73 -54.72 -10.37
CA ALA A 6 16.92 -53.35 -9.95
C ALA A 6 15.71 -52.50 -10.39
N LEU A 7 14.94 -52.01 -9.45
CA LEU A 7 13.95 -50.99 -9.67
C LEU A 7 14.68 -49.66 -9.87
N ALA A 8 14.67 -49.17 -11.10
CA ALA A 8 15.08 -47.82 -11.42
C ALA A 8 14.07 -46.85 -10.80
N VAL A 9 14.51 -46.12 -9.79
CA VAL A 9 13.75 -44.98 -9.26
C VAL A 9 13.79 -43.88 -10.32
N ALA A 10 12.68 -43.70 -10.99
CA ALA A 10 12.51 -42.56 -11.89
C ALA A 10 12.60 -41.29 -11.07
N GLY A 11 13.66 -40.52 -11.25
CA GLY A 11 13.86 -39.24 -10.65
C GLY A 11 12.71 -38.31 -11.06
N ALA A 12 12.00 -37.78 -10.07
CA ALA A 12 11.03 -36.76 -10.28
C ALA A 12 11.70 -35.54 -10.93
N ALA A 13 11.37 -35.30 -12.19
CA ALA A 13 11.83 -34.11 -12.90
C ALA A 13 11.31 -32.86 -12.14
N ALA A 14 12.23 -32.12 -11.53
CA ALA A 14 11.91 -30.87 -10.87
C ALA A 14 11.20 -29.98 -11.88
N ALA A 15 9.96 -29.65 -11.59
CA ALA A 15 9.16 -28.74 -12.41
C ALA A 15 9.91 -27.42 -12.54
N ARG A 16 10.44 -27.17 -13.72
CA ARG A 16 11.16 -25.95 -14.06
C ARG A 16 10.19 -24.78 -13.88
N ARG A 17 10.35 -24.03 -12.79
CA ARG A 17 9.60 -22.80 -12.56
C ARG A 17 9.76 -21.93 -13.81
N LYS A 18 8.68 -21.73 -14.56
CA LYS A 18 8.65 -20.76 -15.66
C LYS A 18 9.10 -19.44 -15.08
N LYS A 19 10.26 -18.95 -15.52
CA LYS A 19 10.67 -17.57 -15.25
C LYS A 19 9.59 -16.72 -15.90
N ILE A 20 8.87 -15.97 -15.07
CA ILE A 20 7.99 -14.91 -15.57
C ILE A 20 8.89 -13.98 -16.37
N PRO A 21 8.57 -13.69 -17.64
CA PRO A 21 9.41 -12.81 -18.45
C PRO A 21 9.58 -11.50 -17.70
N VAL A 22 10.82 -11.03 -17.60
CA VAL A 22 11.13 -9.71 -17.06
C VAL A 22 10.35 -8.73 -17.91
N SER A 23 9.26 -8.22 -17.35
CA SER A 23 8.47 -7.15 -17.95
C SER A 23 9.44 -6.03 -18.33
N GLU A 24 9.43 -5.64 -19.61
CA GLU A 24 10.18 -4.51 -20.11
C GLU A 24 10.12 -3.35 -19.11
N ARG A 25 11.24 -2.71 -18.87
CA ARG A 25 11.36 -1.54 -17.99
C ARG A 25 10.36 -0.48 -18.44
N GLN A 26 9.13 -0.56 -17.93
CA GLN A 26 8.19 0.52 -18.17
C GLN A 26 8.72 1.76 -17.45
N PRO A 27 8.86 2.90 -18.16
CA PRO A 27 9.27 4.13 -17.52
C PRO A 27 8.32 4.44 -16.37
N LEU A 28 8.84 5.03 -15.31
CA LEU A 28 8.03 5.54 -14.19
C LEU A 28 6.92 6.40 -14.76
N LEU A 29 5.70 5.92 -14.70
CA LEU A 29 4.54 6.72 -15.05
C LEU A 29 4.48 7.89 -14.06
N ARG A 30 4.77 9.09 -14.57
CA ARG A 30 4.47 10.31 -13.84
C ARG A 30 3.03 10.64 -14.13
N PRO A 31 2.12 10.47 -13.14
CA PRO A 31 0.73 10.79 -13.34
C PRO A 31 0.57 12.29 -13.57
N GLY A 32 -0.27 12.68 -14.52
CA GLY A 32 -0.54 14.08 -14.87
C GLY A 32 -1.77 14.65 -14.16
N ALA A 33 -2.67 13.81 -13.68
CA ALA A 33 -3.93 14.21 -13.09
C ALA A 33 -4.27 13.44 -11.81
N ALA A 34 -5.09 14.05 -10.96
CA ALA A 34 -5.62 13.42 -9.76
C ALA A 34 -6.34 12.11 -10.10
N ASN A 35 -6.22 11.12 -9.22
CA ASN A 35 -6.79 9.79 -9.35
C ASN A 35 -6.24 8.95 -10.53
N GLU A 36 -5.16 9.34 -11.18
CA GLU A 36 -4.48 8.44 -12.11
C GLU A 36 -3.76 7.32 -11.37
N VAL A 37 -2.95 7.67 -10.37
CA VAL A 37 -2.15 6.72 -9.60
C VAL A 37 -2.23 7.04 -8.12
N TRP A 38 -2.65 6.07 -7.32
CA TRP A 38 -2.50 6.09 -5.87
C TRP A 38 -1.39 5.13 -5.45
N SER A 39 -0.53 5.58 -4.57
CA SER A 39 0.42 4.72 -3.86
C SER A 39 -0.12 4.39 -2.48
N MET A 40 -0.08 3.12 -2.12
CA MET A 40 -0.54 2.64 -0.81
C MET A 40 0.59 1.91 -0.09
N ASP A 41 0.61 2.10 1.23
CA ASP A 41 1.55 1.42 2.11
C ASP A 41 0.94 1.20 3.49
N PHE A 42 1.38 0.15 4.18
CA PHE A 42 1.07 -0.06 5.58
C PHE A 42 2.19 0.48 6.46
N PHE A 43 1.78 1.21 7.46
CA PHE A 43 2.65 1.77 8.47
C PHE A 43 2.23 1.28 9.85
N PHE A 44 3.19 1.08 10.74
CA PHE A 44 2.92 0.52 12.06
C PHE A 44 3.39 1.45 13.17
N ASP A 45 2.57 1.55 14.23
CA ASP A 45 2.86 2.22 15.48
C ASP A 45 2.20 1.46 16.64
N ARG A 46 2.21 2.02 17.83
CA ARG A 46 1.63 1.42 19.03
C ARG A 46 0.91 2.46 19.87
N VAL A 47 -0.15 2.02 20.55
CA VAL A 47 -0.74 2.80 21.66
C VAL A 47 0.06 2.58 22.95
N ALA A 48 -0.20 3.40 23.97
CA ALA A 48 0.53 3.38 25.25
C ALA A 48 0.50 2.00 25.96
N SER A 49 -0.58 1.21 25.77
CA SER A 49 -0.68 -0.15 26.29
C SER A 49 0.22 -1.17 25.55
N GLY A 50 0.91 -0.77 24.50
CA GLY A 50 1.74 -1.62 23.65
C GLY A 50 0.99 -2.31 22.50
N ARG A 51 -0.33 -2.15 22.41
CA ARG A 51 -1.14 -2.72 21.33
C ARG A 51 -0.81 -2.05 20.01
N THR A 52 -0.61 -2.85 18.96
CA THR A 52 -0.23 -2.37 17.63
C THR A 52 -1.32 -1.50 17.00
N LEU A 53 -0.88 -0.43 16.34
CA LEU A 53 -1.65 0.33 15.36
C LEU A 53 -1.15 -0.02 13.96
N LYS A 54 -2.07 -0.33 13.07
CA LYS A 54 -1.81 -0.55 11.65
C LYS A 54 -2.48 0.56 10.85
N LEU A 55 -1.67 1.36 10.17
CA LEU A 55 -2.12 2.49 9.38
C LEU A 55 -2.05 2.12 7.90
N LEU A 56 -3.15 2.31 7.18
CA LEU A 56 -3.15 2.28 5.72
C LEU A 56 -3.00 3.72 5.22
N VAL A 57 -1.86 4.01 4.63
CA VAL A 57 -1.55 5.31 4.04
C VAL A 57 -1.80 5.24 2.55
N ILE A 58 -2.59 6.18 2.02
CA ILE A 58 -2.86 6.31 0.59
C ILE A 58 -2.55 7.73 0.16
N VAL A 59 -1.69 7.86 -0.84
CA VAL A 59 -1.24 9.14 -1.42
C VAL A 59 -1.56 9.16 -2.91
N ASP A 60 -2.06 10.27 -3.41
CA ASP A 60 -2.21 10.53 -4.83
C ASP A 60 -0.88 11.00 -5.41
N ASP A 61 -0.32 10.24 -6.34
CA ASP A 61 1.02 10.50 -6.86
C ASP A 61 1.11 11.76 -7.74
N ALA A 62 0.00 12.21 -8.32
CA ALA A 62 -0.04 13.43 -9.13
C ALA A 62 -0.12 14.69 -8.26
N THR A 63 -1.04 14.68 -7.31
CA THR A 63 -1.32 15.85 -6.46
C THR A 63 -0.50 15.88 -5.18
N HIS A 64 0.10 14.74 -4.81
CA HIS A 64 0.78 14.50 -3.53
C HIS A 64 -0.15 14.72 -2.31
N GLU A 65 -1.45 14.62 -2.51
CA GLU A 65 -2.42 14.66 -1.42
C GLU A 65 -2.44 13.34 -0.66
N SER A 66 -2.59 13.42 0.65
CA SER A 66 -2.98 12.26 1.44
C SER A 66 -4.46 11.97 1.20
N VAL A 67 -4.73 10.97 0.40
CA VAL A 67 -6.10 10.52 0.10
C VAL A 67 -6.79 10.03 1.36
N SER A 68 -6.07 9.22 2.14
CA SER A 68 -6.56 8.68 3.42
C SER A 68 -5.43 8.16 4.28
N ILE A 69 -5.65 8.18 5.60
CA ILE A 69 -4.89 7.42 6.58
C ILE A 69 -5.91 6.66 7.43
N ALA A 70 -6.14 5.39 7.12
CA ALA A 70 -7.02 4.54 7.91
C ALA A 70 -6.24 3.87 9.03
N VAL A 71 -6.73 3.97 10.27
CA VAL A 71 -6.04 3.50 11.48
C VAL A 71 -6.86 2.42 12.16
N GLU A 72 -6.27 1.24 12.32
CA GLU A 72 -6.86 0.07 12.95
C GLU A 72 -5.83 -0.66 13.82
N HIS A 73 -6.29 -1.57 14.67
CA HIS A 73 -5.36 -2.48 15.35
C HIS A 73 -4.86 -3.60 14.43
N SER A 74 -5.69 -4.01 13.51
CA SER A 74 -5.35 -4.96 12.46
C SER A 74 -6.18 -4.65 11.21
N MET A 75 -5.68 -4.97 10.04
CA MET A 75 -6.39 -4.77 8.78
C MET A 75 -6.01 -5.89 7.81
N GLY A 76 -6.95 -6.75 7.50
CA GLY A 76 -6.83 -7.77 6.46
C GLY A 76 -7.38 -7.30 5.13
N GLY A 77 -7.31 -8.16 4.10
CA GLY A 77 -7.74 -7.82 2.75
C GLY A 77 -9.20 -7.37 2.63
N ASN A 78 -10.11 -8.01 3.36
CA ASN A 78 -11.53 -7.64 3.32
C ASN A 78 -11.79 -6.25 3.92
N GLN A 79 -11.09 -5.89 4.98
CA GLN A 79 -11.22 -4.57 5.59
C GLN A 79 -10.56 -3.50 4.71
N LEU A 80 -9.42 -3.81 4.11
CA LEU A 80 -8.77 -2.96 3.13
C LEU A 80 -9.72 -2.59 1.99
N THR A 81 -10.42 -3.55 1.41
CA THR A 81 -11.37 -3.29 0.31
C THR A 81 -12.56 -2.45 0.74
N ARG A 82 -13.06 -2.59 1.97
CA ARG A 82 -14.12 -1.72 2.52
C ARG A 82 -13.65 -0.27 2.66
N VAL A 83 -12.42 -0.07 3.13
CA VAL A 83 -11.81 1.26 3.22
C VAL A 83 -11.70 1.88 1.83
N LEU A 84 -11.27 1.12 0.83
CA LEU A 84 -11.18 1.59 -0.55
C LEU A 84 -12.55 1.93 -1.13
N ASP A 85 -13.59 1.14 -0.87
CA ASP A 85 -14.96 1.43 -1.30
C ASP A 85 -15.45 2.77 -0.71
N GLU A 86 -15.21 3.01 0.56
CA GLU A 86 -15.59 4.26 1.22
C GLU A 86 -14.87 5.47 0.62
N ILE A 87 -13.58 5.36 0.39
CA ILE A 87 -12.78 6.43 -0.21
C ILE A 87 -13.23 6.70 -1.64
N CYS A 88 -13.41 5.65 -2.44
CA CYS A 88 -13.83 5.77 -3.83
C CYS A 88 -15.23 6.36 -3.98
N SER A 89 -16.13 6.12 -3.02
CA SER A 89 -17.47 6.72 -3.03
C SER A 89 -17.45 8.25 -2.87
N LYS A 90 -16.42 8.77 -2.20
CA LYS A 90 -16.26 10.22 -1.91
C LYS A 90 -15.40 10.95 -2.93
N ARG A 91 -14.35 10.29 -3.43
CA ARG A 91 -13.31 10.90 -4.26
C ARG A 91 -13.29 10.43 -5.71
N GLY A 92 -13.91 9.29 -6.00
CA GLY A 92 -13.74 8.55 -7.26
C GLY A 92 -12.65 7.50 -7.17
N ARG A 93 -12.52 6.70 -8.20
CA ARG A 93 -11.61 5.57 -8.28
C ARG A 93 -10.30 5.96 -8.94
N PRO A 94 -9.15 5.42 -8.48
CA PRO A 94 -7.90 5.57 -9.20
C PRO A 94 -7.89 4.67 -10.44
N ALA A 95 -7.12 5.03 -11.44
CA ALA A 95 -6.85 4.13 -12.56
C ALA A 95 -5.86 3.02 -12.17
N ILE A 96 -4.86 3.38 -11.37
CA ILE A 96 -3.77 2.51 -10.94
C ILE A 96 -3.56 2.65 -9.44
N ILE A 97 -3.32 1.52 -8.77
CA ILE A 97 -2.83 1.47 -7.40
C ILE A 97 -1.45 0.81 -7.39
N ARG A 98 -0.47 1.48 -6.81
CA ARG A 98 0.87 0.96 -6.53
C ARG A 98 0.97 0.49 -5.10
N THR A 99 1.47 -0.71 -4.89
CA THR A 99 1.68 -1.32 -3.57
C THR A 99 2.95 -2.15 -3.56
N ASP A 100 3.41 -2.50 -2.37
CA ASP A 100 4.36 -3.59 -2.21
C ASP A 100 3.69 -4.96 -2.41
N SER A 101 4.45 -6.04 -2.21
CA SER A 101 3.97 -7.41 -2.33
C SER A 101 3.36 -7.98 -1.04
N GLY A 102 2.92 -7.13 -0.11
CA GLY A 102 2.24 -7.55 1.11
C GLY A 102 1.02 -8.42 0.84
N GLN A 103 0.75 -9.38 1.72
CA GLN A 103 -0.35 -10.35 1.52
C GLN A 103 -1.73 -9.68 1.42
N GLU A 104 -1.93 -8.59 2.12
CA GLU A 104 -3.19 -7.83 2.09
C GLU A 104 -3.44 -7.22 0.70
N PHE A 105 -2.37 -6.80 0.01
CA PHE A 105 -2.43 -6.20 -1.31
C PHE A 105 -2.49 -7.22 -2.45
N THR A 106 -1.94 -8.41 -2.24
CA THR A 106 -1.86 -9.48 -3.25
C THR A 106 -2.88 -10.59 -3.04
N GLY A 107 -3.64 -10.53 -1.96
CA GLY A 107 -4.66 -11.51 -1.62
C GLY A 107 -5.89 -11.45 -2.51
N LYS A 108 -6.71 -12.52 -2.44
CA LYS A 108 -7.91 -12.67 -3.26
C LYS A 108 -8.89 -11.50 -3.15
N ALA A 109 -9.09 -10.97 -1.94
CA ALA A 109 -10.02 -9.86 -1.72
C ALA A 109 -9.61 -8.62 -2.52
N MET A 110 -8.34 -8.25 -2.47
CA MET A 110 -7.82 -7.07 -3.19
C MET A 110 -7.81 -7.29 -4.69
N LEU A 111 -7.41 -8.44 -5.17
CA LEU A 111 -7.42 -8.77 -6.61
C LEU A 111 -8.83 -8.75 -7.18
N THR A 112 -9.80 -9.30 -6.46
CA THR A 112 -11.22 -9.29 -6.85
C THR A 112 -11.77 -7.87 -6.86
N TRP A 113 -11.45 -7.07 -5.85
CA TRP A 113 -11.87 -5.67 -5.76
C TRP A 113 -11.34 -4.85 -6.93
N ALA A 114 -10.05 -4.98 -7.23
CA ALA A 114 -9.41 -4.27 -8.34
C ALA A 114 -10.05 -4.64 -9.69
N HIS A 115 -10.29 -5.91 -9.92
CA HIS A 115 -10.95 -6.38 -11.13
C HIS A 115 -12.37 -5.79 -11.27
N ARG A 116 -13.18 -5.85 -10.22
CA ARG A 116 -14.56 -5.31 -10.22
C ARG A 116 -14.62 -3.81 -10.47
N ASN A 117 -13.61 -3.10 -9.99
CA ASN A 117 -13.56 -1.63 -10.08
C ASN A 117 -12.75 -1.13 -11.28
N ALA A 118 -12.26 -2.00 -12.15
CA ALA A 118 -11.39 -1.67 -13.27
C ALA A 118 -10.14 -0.88 -12.84
N VAL A 119 -9.57 -1.23 -11.69
CA VAL A 119 -8.33 -0.65 -11.15
C VAL A 119 -7.18 -1.59 -11.44
N THR A 120 -6.11 -1.06 -12.00
CA THR A 120 -4.88 -1.83 -12.26
C THR A 120 -4.00 -1.82 -11.01
N LEU A 121 -3.67 -3.01 -10.49
CA LEU A 121 -2.69 -3.14 -9.41
C LEU A 121 -1.28 -3.26 -10.00
N ARG A 122 -0.36 -2.44 -9.51
CA ARG A 122 1.06 -2.49 -9.83
C ARG A 122 1.87 -2.75 -8.58
N LEU A 123 2.49 -3.92 -8.55
CA LEU A 123 3.41 -4.26 -7.46
C LEU A 123 4.76 -3.60 -7.70
N ILE A 124 5.32 -3.03 -6.63
CA ILE A 124 6.62 -2.41 -6.66
C ILE A 124 7.68 -3.49 -6.54
N GLU A 125 8.70 -3.39 -7.38
CA GLU A 125 9.84 -4.29 -7.33
C GLU A 125 10.75 -3.92 -6.15
N ARG A 126 11.16 -4.93 -5.38
CA ARG A 126 12.13 -4.75 -4.31
C ARG A 126 13.42 -4.14 -4.87
N GLY A 127 13.94 -3.13 -4.19
CA GLY A 127 15.20 -2.49 -4.56
C GLY A 127 15.09 -1.39 -5.63
N LYS A 128 13.88 -0.97 -6.00
CA LYS A 128 13.66 0.20 -6.86
C LYS A 128 13.03 1.35 -6.06
N PRO A 129 13.82 2.17 -5.38
CA PRO A 129 13.34 3.21 -4.47
C PRO A 129 12.48 4.27 -5.15
N ASN A 130 12.66 4.50 -6.45
CA ASN A 130 11.92 5.54 -7.16
C ASN A 130 10.44 5.21 -7.40
N GLN A 131 10.01 3.96 -7.23
CA GLN A 131 8.64 3.55 -7.51
C GLN A 131 7.66 3.89 -6.38
N HIS A 132 8.16 4.17 -5.17
CA HIS A 132 7.37 4.47 -3.96
C HIS A 132 7.75 5.80 -3.29
N ALA A 133 8.53 6.62 -3.97
CA ALA A 133 9.15 7.79 -3.38
C ALA A 133 8.16 8.76 -2.69
N TYR A 134 6.95 8.92 -3.24
CA TYR A 134 5.97 9.84 -2.67
C TYR A 134 5.36 9.33 -1.37
N VAL A 135 4.94 8.06 -1.32
CA VAL A 135 4.37 7.50 -0.09
C VAL A 135 5.43 7.31 0.98
N GLU A 136 6.66 6.97 0.61
CA GLU A 136 7.80 6.90 1.55
C GLU A 136 8.13 8.26 2.16
N SER A 137 8.20 9.31 1.33
CA SER A 137 8.40 10.68 1.79
C SER A 137 7.26 11.15 2.70
N PHE A 138 6.02 10.85 2.34
CA PHE A 138 4.86 11.16 3.16
C PHE A 138 4.90 10.41 4.50
N ASN A 139 5.24 9.14 4.51
CA ASN A 139 5.40 8.33 5.72
C ASN A 139 6.49 8.89 6.64
N GLY A 140 7.57 9.40 6.08
CA GLY A 140 8.62 10.11 6.84
C GLY A 140 8.08 11.34 7.56
N MET A 141 7.32 12.20 6.87
CA MET A 141 6.68 13.38 7.47
C MET A 141 5.64 12.99 8.53
N LEU A 142 4.80 12.00 8.24
CA LEU A 142 3.82 11.49 9.21
C LEU A 142 4.50 11.02 10.49
N ARG A 143 5.60 10.29 10.37
CA ARG A 143 6.38 9.82 11.53
C ARG A 143 6.94 10.98 12.32
N ASP A 144 7.63 11.90 11.66
CA ASP A 144 8.37 12.96 12.32
C ASP A 144 7.45 14.03 12.90
N GLU A 145 6.41 14.43 12.19
CA GLU A 145 5.54 15.54 12.59
C GLU A 145 4.33 15.10 13.42
N CYS A 146 3.94 13.83 13.37
CA CYS A 146 2.75 13.34 14.07
C CYS A 146 3.03 12.20 15.02
N LEU A 147 3.54 11.07 14.55
CA LEU A 147 3.63 9.85 15.37
C LEU A 147 4.67 9.97 16.47
N ASN A 148 5.82 10.59 16.20
CA ASN A 148 6.87 10.81 17.20
C ASN A 148 6.52 11.90 18.21
N GLU A 149 5.64 12.83 17.85
CA GLU A 149 5.23 13.95 18.71
C GLU A 149 4.09 13.59 19.66
N HIS A 150 3.39 12.48 19.43
CA HIS A 150 2.20 12.10 20.18
C HIS A 150 2.30 10.68 20.73
N GLY A 151 1.95 10.52 22.01
CA GLY A 151 1.65 9.23 22.60
C GLY A 151 0.14 8.93 22.49
N PHE A 152 -0.24 7.86 21.82
CA PHE A 152 -1.64 7.50 21.65
C PHE A 152 -2.15 6.67 22.83
N THR A 153 -3.22 7.10 23.45
CA THR A 153 -3.85 6.40 24.59
C THR A 153 -4.82 5.31 24.14
N SER A 154 -5.39 5.44 22.94
CA SER A 154 -6.36 4.50 22.36
C SER A 154 -6.38 4.59 20.84
N LEU A 155 -7.07 3.65 20.20
CA LEU A 155 -7.33 3.69 18.77
C LEU A 155 -8.10 4.95 18.35
N THR A 156 -9.13 5.32 19.11
CA THR A 156 -9.92 6.53 18.84
C THR A 156 -9.08 7.80 18.97
N HIS A 157 -8.21 7.89 19.97
CA HIS A 157 -7.28 8.99 20.13
C HIS A 157 -6.31 9.08 18.94
N ALA A 158 -5.73 7.96 18.53
CA ALA A 158 -4.84 7.90 17.37
C ALA A 158 -5.54 8.36 16.09
N ARG A 159 -6.78 7.91 15.83
CA ARG A 159 -7.57 8.34 14.68
C ARG A 159 -7.79 9.84 14.65
N THR A 160 -8.15 10.43 15.78
CA THR A 160 -8.39 11.87 15.90
C THR A 160 -7.13 12.68 15.63
N VAL A 161 -6.02 12.35 16.31
CA VAL A 161 -4.75 13.06 16.16
C VAL A 161 -4.20 12.95 14.74
N ILE A 162 -4.23 11.77 14.15
CA ILE A 162 -3.70 11.53 12.80
C ILE A 162 -4.55 12.24 11.75
N GLU A 163 -5.89 12.24 11.88
CA GLU A 163 -6.76 12.95 10.93
C GLU A 163 -6.59 14.48 11.04
N ASP A 164 -6.44 15.02 12.23
CA ASP A 164 -6.16 16.44 12.43
C ASP A 164 -4.82 16.82 11.77
N TRP A 165 -3.78 16.03 11.96
CA TRP A 165 -2.50 16.23 11.29
C TRP A 165 -2.64 16.17 9.77
N ARG A 166 -3.40 15.21 9.22
CA ARG A 166 -3.64 15.07 7.78
C ARG A 166 -4.32 16.32 7.20
N ARG A 167 -5.27 16.90 7.91
CA ARG A 167 -5.94 18.17 7.51
C ARG A 167 -4.96 19.33 7.50
N GLU A 168 -4.15 19.47 8.53
CA GLU A 168 -3.11 20.50 8.59
C GLU A 168 -2.09 20.37 7.46
N TYR A 169 -1.69 19.13 7.14
CA TYR A 169 -0.82 18.84 6.00
C TYR A 169 -1.40 19.40 4.70
N HIS A 170 -2.69 19.18 4.44
CA HIS A 170 -3.36 19.70 3.26
C HIS A 170 -3.43 21.23 3.25
N GLU A 171 -3.70 21.87 4.38
CA GLU A 171 -3.75 23.32 4.48
C GLU A 171 -2.39 23.98 4.22
N LYS A 172 -1.33 23.43 4.82
CA LYS A 172 0.06 23.87 4.58
C LYS A 172 0.44 23.74 3.10
N LYS A 173 0.00 22.68 2.46
CA LYS A 173 0.27 22.44 1.05
C LYS A 173 -0.48 23.43 0.15
N LYS A 174 -1.74 23.69 0.43
CA LYS A 174 -2.51 24.71 -0.31
C LYS A 174 -1.89 26.10 -0.20
N LYS A 175 -1.42 26.49 0.99
CA LYS A 175 -0.74 27.78 1.19
C LYS A 175 0.54 27.89 0.37
N LYS A 176 1.34 26.82 0.27
CA LYS A 176 2.56 26.80 -0.56
C LYS A 176 2.27 26.90 -2.05
N SER A 177 1.16 26.33 -2.53
CA SER A 177 0.77 26.40 -3.95
C SER A 177 0.18 27.75 -4.36
N LEU A 178 -0.33 28.54 -3.40
CA LEU A 178 -0.90 29.87 -3.64
C LEU A 178 0.10 31.00 -3.42
N GLY A 179 1.21 30.75 -2.75
CA GLY A 179 2.23 31.76 -2.39
C GLY A 179 3.55 31.67 -3.17
N GLY A 180 3.58 30.88 -4.27
CA GLY A 180 4.74 30.72 -5.14
C GLY A 180 4.53 31.42 -6.48
#